data_056e42086ff38ea2ebf92e193ab8429c
#
_entry.id   056e42086ff38ea2ebf92e193ab8429c
#
_cell.length_a   1.000
_cell.length_b   1.000
_cell.length_c   1.000
_cell.angle_alpha   90.00
_cell.angle_beta   90.00
_cell.angle_gamma   90.00
#
_symmetry.space_group_name_H-M   'P 1'
#
loop_
_entity.id
_entity.type
_entity.pdbx_description
1 polymer ?
#
loop_
_entity_poly.entity_id
_entity_poly.type
_entity_poly.pdbx_seq_one_letter_code
_entity_poly.pdbx_strand_id
1 'polypeptide(L)'
;MNPRNFKAQAALEFLTTYGWAFLVILIMIGTLAYFGILSPSKLLPNRCNIGSEFQCLDYRITENGASSQIQIRLKNNVGEPIVLPAAPEGLSVGTETATQLTCPTTTPSLPVTMKSGDVIDFVKGGCANMAAVGLIKGEKAKANITINYHSVASGPSYIKTVKGEILTTVT
;
A
#
# COMPACT_ATOMS: atom_id res chain seq x y z
N MET A 1 -27.15 -62.38 -8.51
CA MET A 1 -27.14 -60.97 -8.14
C MET A 1 -25.80 -60.39 -8.53
N ASN A 2 -25.78 -59.34 -9.36
CA ASN A 2 -24.54 -58.85 -9.98
C ASN A 2 -23.85 -57.84 -9.02
N PRO A 3 -22.63 -58.09 -8.51
CA PRO A 3 -21.98 -57.25 -7.49
C PRO A 3 -21.70 -55.80 -7.94
N ARG A 4 -21.85 -55.52 -9.23
CA ARG A 4 -21.67 -54.17 -9.81
C ARG A 4 -22.78 -53.19 -9.39
N ASN A 5 -24.00 -53.67 -9.08
CA ASN A 5 -25.14 -52.83 -8.76
C ASN A 5 -25.03 -52.22 -7.32
N PHE A 6 -24.40 -52.93 -6.39
CA PHE A 6 -24.23 -52.42 -5.01
C PHE A 6 -23.30 -51.21 -4.91
N LYS A 7 -22.26 -51.19 -5.73
CA LYS A 7 -21.30 -50.04 -5.75
C LYS A 7 -21.94 -48.77 -6.33
N ALA A 8 -22.77 -48.91 -7.35
CA ALA A 8 -23.48 -47.81 -7.95
C ALA A 8 -24.56 -47.24 -7.03
N GLN A 9 -25.24 -48.10 -6.26
CA GLN A 9 -26.28 -47.74 -5.32
C GLN A 9 -25.70 -46.98 -4.11
N ALA A 10 -24.60 -47.47 -3.53
CA ALA A 10 -23.89 -46.78 -2.46
C ALA A 10 -23.34 -45.42 -2.89
N ALA A 11 -22.88 -45.26 -4.11
CA ALA A 11 -22.42 -44.00 -4.67
C ALA A 11 -23.57 -42.96 -4.83
N LEU A 12 -24.75 -43.45 -5.26
CA LEU A 12 -25.94 -42.60 -5.37
C LEU A 12 -26.46 -42.15 -4.00
N GLU A 13 -26.49 -43.04 -3.01
CA GLU A 13 -26.87 -42.68 -1.64
C GLU A 13 -25.93 -41.69 -1.03
N PHE A 14 -24.62 -41.83 -1.21
CA PHE A 14 -23.62 -40.85 -0.79
C PHE A 14 -23.83 -39.51 -1.49
N LEU A 15 -24.03 -39.49 -2.80
CA LEU A 15 -24.22 -38.29 -3.56
C LEU A 15 -25.50 -37.52 -3.17
N THR A 16 -26.61 -38.24 -2.89
CA THR A 16 -27.86 -37.63 -2.45
C THR A 16 -27.79 -37.12 -1.01
N THR A 17 -27.07 -37.80 -0.14
CA THR A 17 -26.95 -37.42 1.29
C THR A 17 -26.00 -36.25 1.48
N TYR A 18 -24.89 -36.19 0.75
CA TYR A 18 -23.88 -35.13 0.90
C TYR A 18 -23.95 -34.03 -0.17
N GLY A 19 -24.62 -34.31 -1.31
CA GLY A 19 -24.70 -33.37 -2.42
C GLY A 19 -25.41 -32.05 -2.03
N TRP A 20 -26.45 -32.12 -1.23
CA TRP A 20 -27.15 -30.92 -0.76
C TRP A 20 -26.28 -30.10 0.21
N ALA A 21 -25.51 -30.78 1.08
CA ALA A 21 -24.59 -30.11 2.00
C ALA A 21 -23.49 -29.36 1.23
N PHE A 22 -22.95 -30.01 0.18
CA PHE A 22 -22.00 -29.38 -0.73
C PHE A 22 -22.59 -28.15 -1.43
N LEU A 23 -23.85 -28.24 -1.90
CA LEU A 23 -24.56 -27.13 -2.51
C LEU A 23 -24.71 -25.94 -1.54
N VAL A 24 -25.06 -26.20 -0.28
CA VAL A 24 -25.17 -25.16 0.77
C VAL A 24 -23.82 -24.47 1.01
N ILE A 25 -22.73 -25.25 1.06
CA ILE A 25 -21.38 -24.69 1.21
C ILE A 25 -21.00 -23.82 0.01
N LEU A 26 -21.31 -24.22 -1.21
CA LEU A 26 -21.06 -23.41 -2.41
C LEU A 26 -21.86 -22.10 -2.39
N ILE A 27 -23.11 -22.14 -1.96
CA ILE A 27 -23.94 -20.94 -1.82
C ILE A 27 -23.32 -20.01 -0.75
N MET A 28 -22.91 -20.54 0.41
CA MET A 28 -22.26 -19.76 1.45
C MET A 28 -20.97 -19.09 0.95
N ILE A 29 -20.10 -19.85 0.29
CA ILE A 29 -18.87 -19.29 -0.29
C ILE A 29 -19.19 -18.24 -1.36
N GLY A 30 -20.17 -18.50 -2.21
CA GLY A 30 -20.63 -17.57 -3.23
C GLY A 30 -21.18 -16.26 -2.65
N THR A 31 -21.97 -16.32 -1.59
CA THR A 31 -22.48 -15.13 -0.89
C THR A 31 -21.36 -14.36 -0.21
N LEU A 32 -20.44 -15.03 0.48
CA LEU A 32 -19.27 -14.38 1.08
C LEU A 32 -18.38 -13.69 0.04
N ALA A 33 -18.18 -14.32 -1.12
CA ALA A 33 -17.46 -13.72 -2.25
C ALA A 33 -18.20 -12.50 -2.80
N TYR A 34 -19.51 -12.60 -2.98
CA TYR A 34 -20.34 -11.50 -3.48
C TYR A 34 -20.30 -10.27 -2.56
N PHE A 35 -20.38 -10.45 -1.25
CA PHE A 35 -20.26 -9.36 -0.27
C PHE A 35 -18.82 -8.84 -0.10
N GLY A 36 -17.86 -9.36 -0.84
CA GLY A 36 -16.47 -8.90 -0.81
C GLY A 36 -15.72 -9.21 0.49
N ILE A 37 -16.26 -10.06 1.37
CA ILE A 37 -15.61 -10.47 2.62
C ILE A 37 -14.30 -11.21 2.35
N LEU A 38 -14.17 -11.84 1.19
CA LEU A 38 -12.94 -12.51 0.75
C LEU A 38 -11.87 -11.54 0.21
N SER A 39 -12.12 -10.22 0.23
CA SER A 39 -11.15 -9.20 -0.15
C SER A 39 -10.59 -8.52 1.11
N PRO A 40 -9.58 -9.11 1.77
CA PRO A 40 -9.07 -8.61 3.06
C PRO A 40 -8.50 -7.19 2.96
N SER A 41 -8.04 -6.78 1.78
CA SER A 41 -7.54 -5.43 1.52
C SER A 41 -8.58 -4.33 1.77
N LYS A 42 -9.88 -4.60 1.55
CA LYS A 42 -10.97 -3.64 1.79
C LYS A 42 -11.29 -3.46 3.28
N LEU A 43 -10.98 -4.45 4.10
CA LEU A 43 -11.26 -4.44 5.54
C LEU A 43 -10.13 -3.83 6.37
N LEU A 44 -8.92 -3.71 5.81
CA LEU A 44 -7.79 -3.14 6.53
C LEU A 44 -8.00 -1.64 6.78
N PRO A 45 -7.71 -1.13 7.99
CA PRO A 45 -7.75 0.31 8.26
C PRO A 45 -6.69 1.04 7.44
N ASN A 46 -6.95 2.31 7.13
CA ASN A 46 -5.93 3.18 6.55
C ASN A 46 -4.81 3.35 7.56
N ARG A 47 -3.56 3.23 7.11
CA ARG A 47 -2.39 3.37 7.97
C ARG A 47 -1.20 3.93 7.21
N CYS A 48 -0.35 4.64 7.93
CA CYS A 48 0.96 5.08 7.47
C CYS A 48 1.98 4.72 8.55
N ASN A 49 2.97 3.95 8.18
CA ASN A 49 4.04 3.52 9.09
C ASN A 49 5.39 3.77 8.42
N ILE A 50 6.18 4.68 9.00
CA ILE A 50 7.48 5.11 8.45
C ILE A 50 8.47 5.13 9.61
N GLY A 51 9.04 3.99 9.96
CA GLY A 51 10.06 3.90 10.99
C GLY A 51 9.79 4.69 12.27
N SER A 52 10.77 4.79 13.14
CA SER A 52 10.72 5.60 14.38
C SER A 52 11.21 7.03 14.14
N GLU A 53 11.98 7.23 13.08
CA GLU A 53 12.65 8.48 12.73
C GLU A 53 11.69 9.53 12.17
N PHE A 54 10.61 9.08 11.53
CA PHE A 54 9.60 9.96 10.95
C PHE A 54 8.20 9.56 11.43
N GLN A 55 7.48 10.53 11.96
CA GLN A 55 6.08 10.36 12.25
C GLN A 55 5.24 10.80 11.06
N CYS A 56 4.42 9.89 10.52
CA CYS A 56 3.44 10.21 9.52
C CYS A 56 2.19 10.79 10.21
N LEU A 57 1.88 12.04 9.93
CA LEU A 57 0.73 12.73 10.55
C LEU A 57 -0.50 12.68 9.68
N ASP A 58 -0.32 12.80 8.35
CA ASP A 58 -1.41 12.74 7.38
C ASP A 58 -0.88 12.25 6.03
N TYR A 59 -1.75 11.68 5.22
CA TYR A 59 -1.38 11.13 3.90
C TYR A 59 -2.59 11.02 3.00
N ARG A 60 -2.36 11.22 1.70
CA ARG A 60 -3.38 11.08 0.66
C ARG A 60 -2.74 10.62 -0.64
N ILE A 61 -3.44 9.73 -1.34
CA ILE A 61 -3.12 9.33 -2.71
C ILE A 61 -4.28 9.73 -3.59
N THR A 62 -4.03 10.57 -4.59
CA THR A 62 -5.05 11.04 -5.54
C THR A 62 -4.66 10.58 -6.93
N GLU A 63 -5.54 9.82 -7.59
CA GLU A 63 -5.40 9.41 -8.98
C GLU A 63 -6.35 10.24 -9.85
N ASN A 64 -5.76 11.09 -10.71
CA ASN A 64 -6.50 11.96 -11.64
C ASN A 64 -5.69 12.16 -12.93
N GLY A 65 -5.31 11.05 -13.56
CA GLY A 65 -4.51 11.07 -14.80
C GLY A 65 -3.20 11.85 -14.64
N ALA A 66 -3.03 12.90 -15.43
CA ALA A 66 -1.83 13.73 -15.40
C ALA A 66 -1.66 14.56 -14.11
N SER A 67 -2.72 14.76 -13.34
CA SER A 67 -2.71 15.49 -12.06
C SER A 67 -2.65 14.58 -10.85
N SER A 68 -2.26 13.33 -11.04
CA SER A 68 -2.12 12.35 -9.96
C SER A 68 -1.00 12.75 -9.02
N GLN A 69 -1.25 12.62 -7.72
CA GLN A 69 -0.30 13.04 -6.70
C GLN A 69 -0.37 12.20 -5.43
N ILE A 70 0.75 12.17 -4.70
CA ILE A 70 0.86 11.55 -3.39
C ILE A 70 1.28 12.63 -2.41
N GLN A 71 0.49 12.83 -1.38
CA GLN A 71 0.72 13.82 -0.33
C GLN A 71 1.03 13.11 0.97
N ILE A 72 2.06 13.57 1.67
CA ILE A 72 2.48 12.99 2.94
C ILE A 72 2.92 14.12 3.86
N ARG A 73 2.34 14.16 5.06
CA ARG A 73 2.75 15.09 6.13
C ARG A 73 3.67 14.35 7.09
N LEU A 74 4.93 14.73 7.11
CA LEU A 74 5.96 14.09 7.91
C LEU A 74 6.48 15.02 9.01
N LYS A 75 6.68 14.46 10.20
CA LYS A 75 7.38 15.10 11.30
C LYS A 75 8.75 14.45 11.50
N ASN A 76 9.79 15.27 11.64
CA ASN A 76 11.12 14.80 12.01
C ASN A 76 11.17 14.40 13.49
N ASN A 77 11.37 13.13 13.74
CA ASN A 77 11.46 12.53 15.08
C ASN A 77 12.87 12.02 15.41
N VAL A 78 13.86 12.33 14.54
CA VAL A 78 15.26 11.89 14.71
C VAL A 78 15.94 12.50 15.95
N GLY A 79 15.41 13.64 16.42
CA GLY A 79 16.00 14.35 17.56
C GLY A 79 17.05 15.40 17.17
N GLU A 80 17.46 15.45 15.91
CA GLU A 80 18.45 16.39 15.37
C GLU A 80 17.99 16.98 14.03
N PRO A 81 18.59 18.11 13.58
CA PRO A 81 18.33 18.63 12.24
C PRO A 81 18.87 17.69 11.17
N ILE A 82 18.03 17.44 10.17
CA ILE A 82 18.33 16.55 9.05
C ILE A 82 18.13 17.25 7.71
N VAL A 83 18.77 16.72 6.67
CA VAL A 83 18.59 17.13 5.28
C VAL A 83 18.09 15.94 4.48
N LEU A 84 17.01 16.12 3.75
CA LEU A 84 16.59 15.22 2.68
C LEU A 84 17.29 15.70 1.39
N PRO A 85 18.22 14.91 0.83
CA PRO A 85 19.02 15.34 -0.32
C PRO A 85 18.24 15.31 -1.63
N ALA A 86 18.76 16.00 -2.66
CA ALA A 86 18.24 15.87 -4.02
C ALA A 86 18.71 14.58 -4.70
N ALA A 87 19.93 14.12 -4.38
CA ALA A 87 20.52 12.89 -4.89
C ALA A 87 21.34 12.17 -3.80
N PRO A 88 21.09 10.86 -3.49
CA PRO A 88 19.92 10.12 -3.97
C PRO A 88 18.61 10.77 -3.49
N GLU A 89 17.53 10.60 -4.24
CA GLU A 89 16.26 11.28 -3.95
C GLU A 89 15.85 11.12 -2.49
N GLY A 90 15.68 12.24 -1.78
CA GLY A 90 15.38 12.26 -0.35
C GLY A 90 14.02 11.64 0.00
N LEU A 91 13.06 11.71 -0.93
CA LEU A 91 11.75 11.09 -0.79
C LEU A 91 11.35 10.42 -2.09
N SER A 92 11.27 9.11 -2.10
CA SER A 92 10.74 8.34 -3.22
C SER A 92 9.54 7.50 -2.78
N VAL A 93 8.64 7.26 -3.74
CA VAL A 93 7.43 6.45 -3.54
C VAL A 93 7.41 5.36 -4.59
N GLY A 94 7.07 4.15 -4.18
CA GLY A 94 6.91 2.98 -5.04
C GLY A 94 5.66 2.20 -4.69
N THR A 95 5.46 1.10 -5.39
CA THR A 95 4.40 0.12 -5.11
C THR A 95 5.01 -1.28 -5.03
N GLU A 96 4.20 -2.30 -4.83
CA GLU A 96 4.67 -3.69 -4.86
C GLU A 96 5.12 -4.11 -6.28
N THR A 97 4.52 -3.51 -7.31
CA THR A 97 4.81 -3.80 -8.73
C THR A 97 5.87 -2.87 -9.32
N ALA A 98 6.07 -1.69 -8.73
CA ALA A 98 7.06 -0.71 -9.17
C ALA A 98 7.87 -0.21 -7.98
N THR A 99 9.18 -0.43 -8.01
CA THR A 99 10.09 0.00 -6.93
C THR A 99 10.12 1.51 -6.76
N GLN A 100 9.84 2.27 -7.82
CA GLN A 100 9.75 3.73 -7.79
C GLN A 100 8.72 4.22 -8.81
N LEU A 101 7.84 5.09 -8.36
CA LEU A 101 6.91 5.83 -9.22
C LEU A 101 7.60 7.04 -9.83
N THR A 102 7.38 7.25 -11.12
CA THR A 102 7.88 8.46 -11.80
C THR A 102 6.92 9.61 -11.51
N CYS A 103 7.30 10.47 -10.57
CA CYS A 103 6.59 11.69 -10.21
C CYS A 103 7.58 12.86 -10.38
N PRO A 104 7.48 13.63 -11.46
CA PRO A 104 8.51 14.62 -11.82
C PRO A 104 8.58 15.82 -10.85
N THR A 105 7.53 16.07 -10.09
CA THR A 105 7.50 17.21 -9.18
C THR A 105 7.50 16.75 -7.72
N THR A 106 8.34 17.40 -6.90
CA THR A 106 8.35 17.25 -5.45
C THR A 106 8.25 18.63 -4.81
N THR A 107 7.28 18.82 -3.93
CA THR A 107 7.10 20.06 -3.20
C THR A 107 7.13 19.76 -1.69
N PRO A 108 7.94 20.44 -0.87
CA PRO A 108 8.98 21.39 -1.29
C PRO A 108 10.05 20.72 -2.14
N SER A 109 10.72 21.49 -3.01
CA SER A 109 11.81 20.97 -3.82
C SER A 109 12.98 20.51 -2.95
N LEU A 110 13.56 19.38 -3.29
CA LEU A 110 14.75 18.86 -2.62
C LEU A 110 16.01 19.60 -3.11
N PRO A 111 17.05 19.81 -2.28
CA PRO A 111 17.15 19.35 -0.89
C PRO A 111 16.35 20.21 0.08
N VAL A 112 15.85 19.58 1.15
CA VAL A 112 15.10 20.27 2.21
C VAL A 112 15.68 19.94 3.58
N THR A 113 15.80 20.97 4.44
CA THR A 113 16.26 20.82 5.83
C THR A 113 15.06 20.82 6.76
N MET A 114 15.02 19.85 7.67
CA MET A 114 14.00 19.74 8.74
C MET A 114 14.70 19.79 10.09
N LYS A 115 14.34 20.75 10.94
CA LYS A 115 14.78 20.77 12.35
C LYS A 115 14.09 19.62 13.11
N SER A 116 14.63 19.28 14.26
CA SER A 116 13.97 18.32 15.15
C SER A 116 12.57 18.81 15.51
N GLY A 117 11.57 17.95 15.30
CA GLY A 117 10.16 18.25 15.54
C GLY A 117 9.45 19.00 14.43
N ASP A 118 10.14 19.48 13.39
CA ASP A 118 9.52 20.14 12.25
C ASP A 118 8.54 19.22 11.52
N VAL A 119 7.46 19.81 11.01
CA VAL A 119 6.45 19.16 10.20
C VAL A 119 6.47 19.76 8.80
N ILE A 120 6.61 18.91 7.79
CA ILE A 120 6.61 19.32 6.38
C ILE A 120 5.59 18.49 5.60
N ASP A 121 4.87 19.16 4.72
CA ASP A 121 3.96 18.54 3.73
C ASP A 121 4.73 18.29 2.43
N PHE A 122 4.95 17.02 2.13
CA PHE A 122 5.54 16.61 0.87
C PHE A 122 4.45 16.22 -0.14
N VAL A 123 4.56 16.77 -1.34
CA VAL A 123 3.69 16.44 -2.46
C VAL A 123 4.54 15.93 -3.62
N LYS A 124 4.35 14.67 -3.98
CA LYS A 124 4.88 14.08 -5.22
C LYS A 124 3.78 14.17 -6.27
N GLY A 125 3.94 15.07 -7.24
CA GLY A 125 2.94 15.38 -8.24
C GLY A 125 3.32 14.97 -9.66
N GLY A 126 2.32 14.92 -10.54
CA GLY A 126 2.49 14.51 -11.92
C GLY A 126 2.82 13.03 -12.08
N CYS A 127 2.43 12.19 -11.13
CA CYS A 127 2.73 10.76 -11.15
C CYS A 127 2.03 10.08 -12.34
N ALA A 128 2.81 9.51 -13.25
CA ALA A 128 2.28 8.81 -14.41
C ALA A 128 1.91 7.36 -14.08
N ASN A 129 0.87 6.86 -14.79
CA ASN A 129 0.49 5.45 -14.78
C ASN A 129 0.20 4.85 -13.39
N MET A 130 -0.36 5.63 -12.47
CA MET A 130 -0.66 5.17 -11.12
C MET A 130 -1.59 3.94 -11.11
N ALA A 131 -2.63 3.94 -11.96
CA ALA A 131 -3.55 2.81 -12.09
C ALA A 131 -2.84 1.53 -12.58
N ALA A 132 -1.86 1.63 -13.47
CA ALA A 132 -1.12 0.48 -14.00
C ALA A 132 -0.24 -0.20 -12.92
N VAL A 133 0.12 0.51 -11.87
CA VAL A 133 0.92 -0.01 -10.75
C VAL A 133 0.08 -0.30 -9.51
N GLY A 134 -1.25 -0.40 -9.67
CA GLY A 134 -2.17 -0.82 -8.61
C GLY A 134 -2.70 0.31 -7.72
N LEU A 135 -2.45 1.58 -8.08
CA LEU A 135 -3.02 2.74 -7.38
C LEU A 135 -4.28 3.21 -8.11
N ILE A 136 -5.35 2.41 -8.02
CA ILE A 136 -6.60 2.61 -8.76
C ILE A 136 -7.57 3.43 -7.91
N LYS A 137 -8.18 4.45 -8.50
CA LYS A 137 -9.17 5.31 -7.85
C LYS A 137 -10.33 4.50 -7.26
N GLY A 138 -10.68 4.79 -6.02
CA GLY A 138 -11.72 4.10 -5.27
C GLY A 138 -11.30 2.78 -4.62
N GLU A 139 -10.10 2.28 -4.90
CA GLU A 139 -9.57 1.06 -4.30
C GLU A 139 -8.57 1.36 -3.19
N LYS A 140 -8.42 0.42 -2.26
CA LYS A 140 -7.34 0.46 -1.28
C LYS A 140 -6.05 -0.02 -1.91
N ALA A 141 -5.03 0.80 -1.79
CA ALA A 141 -3.72 0.52 -2.35
C ALA A 141 -2.62 0.73 -1.31
N LYS A 142 -1.54 0.00 -1.51
CA LYS A 142 -0.33 0.10 -0.71
C LYS A 142 0.74 0.83 -1.51
N ALA A 143 1.28 1.90 -0.92
CA ALA A 143 2.44 2.61 -1.44
C ALA A 143 3.62 2.43 -0.48
N ASN A 144 4.78 2.10 -1.03
CA ASN A 144 6.04 2.00 -0.30
C ASN A 144 6.74 3.35 -0.36
N ILE A 145 7.22 3.83 0.79
CA ILE A 145 7.94 5.09 0.90
C ILE A 145 9.37 4.79 1.25
N THR A 146 10.29 5.46 0.60
CA THR A 146 11.70 5.44 0.95
C THR A 146 12.17 6.87 1.19
N ILE A 147 12.72 7.11 2.37
CA ILE A 147 13.26 8.41 2.79
C ILE A 147 14.76 8.26 2.97
N ASN A 148 15.52 9.01 2.18
CA ASN A 148 16.96 9.15 2.34
C ASN A 148 17.24 10.48 3.04
N TYR A 149 18.03 10.46 4.07
CA TYR A 149 18.39 11.65 4.83
C TYR A 149 19.79 11.53 5.43
N HIS A 150 20.36 12.64 5.78
CA HIS A 150 21.57 12.70 6.60
C HIS A 150 21.41 13.79 7.68
N SER A 151 22.11 13.63 8.79
CA SER A 151 22.18 14.70 9.79
C SER A 151 22.97 15.89 9.24
N VAL A 152 22.53 17.10 9.58
CA VAL A 152 23.29 18.32 9.27
C VAL A 152 24.69 18.26 9.84
N ALA A 153 24.87 17.67 11.02
CA ALA A 153 26.16 17.54 11.69
C ALA A 153 27.10 16.54 11.00
N SER A 154 26.56 15.42 10.48
CA SER A 154 27.37 14.37 9.85
C SER A 154 27.67 14.63 8.38
N GLY A 155 26.86 15.47 7.73
CA GLY A 155 27.02 15.80 6.32
C GLY A 155 26.56 14.72 5.33
N PRO A 156 26.65 15.02 4.01
CA PRO A 156 26.03 14.23 2.96
C PRO A 156 26.71 12.87 2.69
N SER A 157 27.86 12.60 3.28
CA SER A 157 28.56 11.31 3.15
C SER A 157 27.91 10.20 3.99
N TYR A 158 27.04 10.54 4.97
CA TYR A 158 26.43 9.61 5.90
C TYR A 158 24.92 9.53 5.69
N ILE A 159 24.51 9.07 4.50
CA ILE A 159 23.09 8.90 4.16
C ILE A 159 22.52 7.71 4.87
N LYS A 160 21.40 7.91 5.56
CA LYS A 160 20.56 6.89 6.17
C LYS A 160 19.30 6.72 5.34
N THR A 161 18.79 5.50 5.26
CA THR A 161 17.58 5.16 4.52
C THR A 161 16.53 4.58 5.45
N VAL A 162 15.36 5.17 5.47
CA VAL A 162 14.17 4.67 6.17
C VAL A 162 13.14 4.26 5.15
N LYS A 163 12.56 3.09 5.35
CA LYS A 163 11.46 2.56 4.53
C LYS A 163 10.17 2.54 5.33
N GLY A 164 9.10 2.87 4.67
CA GLY A 164 7.77 2.85 5.24
C GLY A 164 6.72 2.42 4.24
N GLU A 165 5.49 2.33 4.71
CA GLU A 165 4.33 1.97 3.90
C GLU A 165 3.13 2.85 4.23
N ILE A 166 2.37 3.18 3.21
CA ILE A 166 1.05 3.78 3.31
C ILE A 166 0.04 2.80 2.75
N LEU A 167 -1.01 2.53 3.51
CA LEU A 167 -2.19 1.81 3.06
C LEU A 167 -3.38 2.76 3.16
N THR A 168 -3.96 3.13 2.02
CA THR A 168 -5.08 4.07 1.96
C THR A 168 -5.97 3.83 0.76
N THR A 169 -7.17 4.38 0.79
CA THR A 169 -8.04 4.42 -0.39
C THR A 169 -7.56 5.53 -1.31
N VAL A 170 -7.36 5.21 -2.58
CA VAL A 170 -7.00 6.17 -3.63
C VAL A 170 -8.25 7.00 -3.98
N THR A 171 -8.12 8.32 -3.95
CA THR A 171 -9.22 9.26 -4.20
C THR A 171 -9.17 9.91 -5.58
#